data_59f668c3b80e19b6d3e383c9a3b2b748
#
_entry.id   59f668c3b80e19b6d3e383c9a3b2b748
#
_cell.length_a   1.000
_cell.length_b   1.000
_cell.length_c   1.000
_cell.angle_alpha   90.00
_cell.angle_beta   90.00
_cell.angle_gamma   90.00
#
_symmetry.space_group_name_H-M   'P 1'
#
loop_
_entity.id
_entity.type
_entity.pdbx_description
1 polymer ?
#
loop_
_entity_poly.entity_id
_entity_poly.type
_entity_poly.pdbx_seq_one_letter_code
_entity_poly.pdbx_strand_id
1 'polypeptide(L)'
;MNNKTDFDPNILEFENSLTNIGLHSALKYLNSRTPHRFTGVYKYDDPTLRNLVLYDSYHPELLIGEDAPMVATYCSLVKSHEKLEINDSLEDKRVKGIIITPVISYCGVLIRDNEGNPFGTVCHFDMKRCQERFSDFNLMEEAAKLIFNKLEK
;
A
#
# COMPACT_ATOMS: atom_id res chain seq x y z
N MET A 1 -1.15 -25.51 20.05
CA MET A 1 -1.78 -24.42 19.34
C MET A 1 -1.03 -24.13 18.06
N ASN A 2 -1.68 -24.12 17.00
CA ASN A 2 -0.97 -23.87 15.75
C ASN A 2 -1.10 -22.42 15.33
N ASN A 3 -0.27 -22.03 14.40
CA ASN A 3 -0.14 -20.63 13.99
C ASN A 3 -1.17 -20.20 12.97
N LYS A 4 -2.11 -21.05 12.63
CA LYS A 4 -3.10 -20.71 11.61
C LYS A 4 -4.00 -19.56 12.04
N THR A 5 -4.15 -19.37 13.36
CA THR A 5 -4.97 -18.28 13.85
C THR A 5 -4.34 -16.91 13.60
N ASP A 6 -3.04 -16.88 13.29
CA ASP A 6 -2.35 -15.63 12.98
C ASP A 6 -2.45 -15.25 11.52
N PHE A 7 -3.05 -16.12 10.74
CA PHE A 7 -3.12 -15.99 9.30
C PHE A 7 -4.47 -15.41 8.90
N ASP A 8 -4.46 -14.34 8.12
CA ASP A 8 -5.70 -13.74 7.63
C ASP A 8 -6.25 -14.64 6.50
N PRO A 9 -7.45 -15.20 6.64
CA PRO A 9 -7.99 -16.09 5.62
C PRO A 9 -8.21 -15.40 4.27
N ASN A 10 -8.30 -14.08 4.26
CA ASN A 10 -8.49 -13.34 3.02
C ASN A 10 -7.24 -13.33 2.15
N ILE A 11 -6.09 -13.75 2.71
CA ILE A 11 -4.86 -13.80 1.91
C ILE A 11 -4.98 -14.82 0.77
N LEU A 12 -5.82 -15.85 0.94
CA LEU A 12 -6.01 -16.84 -0.12
C LEU A 12 -6.63 -16.22 -1.37
N GLU A 13 -7.60 -15.32 -1.19
CA GLU A 13 -8.21 -14.62 -2.32
C GLU A 13 -7.19 -13.73 -3.02
N PHE A 14 -6.38 -13.03 -2.23
CA PHE A 14 -5.33 -12.19 -2.78
C PHE A 14 -4.33 -13.04 -3.56
N GLU A 15 -3.87 -14.13 -2.97
CA GLU A 15 -2.88 -14.99 -3.58
C GLU A 15 -3.40 -15.62 -4.87
N ASN A 16 -4.64 -16.06 -4.88
CA ASN A 16 -5.24 -16.62 -6.08
C ASN A 16 -5.28 -15.61 -7.21
N SER A 17 -5.67 -14.38 -6.91
CA SER A 17 -5.70 -13.34 -7.92
C SER A 17 -4.29 -13.01 -8.42
N LEU A 18 -3.33 -12.94 -7.52
CA LEU A 18 -1.94 -12.64 -7.85
C LEU A 18 -1.34 -13.72 -8.75
N THR A 19 -1.58 -14.98 -8.41
CA THR A 19 -0.99 -16.13 -9.12
C THR A 19 -1.65 -16.36 -10.47
N ASN A 20 -2.98 -16.29 -10.51
CA ASN A 20 -3.74 -16.72 -11.69
C ASN A 20 -4.00 -15.60 -12.68
N ILE A 21 -3.98 -14.34 -12.22
CA ILE A 21 -4.27 -13.20 -13.09
C ILE A 21 -3.11 -12.22 -13.12
N GLY A 22 -2.70 -11.68 -11.97
CA GLY A 22 -1.56 -10.79 -11.88
C GLY A 22 -1.68 -9.78 -10.77
N LEU A 23 -0.64 -8.95 -10.66
CA LEU A 23 -0.51 -8.02 -9.54
C LEU A 23 -1.61 -6.97 -9.55
N HIS A 24 -1.94 -6.41 -10.71
CA HIS A 24 -2.99 -5.38 -10.79
C HIS A 24 -4.33 -5.93 -10.29
N SER A 25 -4.66 -7.16 -10.67
CA SER A 25 -5.89 -7.79 -10.21
C SER A 25 -5.87 -8.04 -8.71
N ALA A 26 -4.71 -8.42 -8.17
CA ALA A 26 -4.56 -8.61 -6.74
C ALA A 26 -4.76 -7.29 -5.99
N LEU A 27 -4.25 -6.17 -6.53
CA LEU A 27 -4.49 -4.86 -5.93
C LEU A 27 -5.96 -4.47 -5.98
N LYS A 28 -6.65 -4.85 -7.05
CA LYS A 28 -8.10 -4.63 -7.12
C LYS A 28 -8.81 -5.32 -5.97
N TYR A 29 -8.40 -6.54 -5.65
CA TYR A 29 -8.98 -7.25 -4.51
C TYR A 29 -8.72 -6.50 -3.21
N LEU A 30 -7.47 -6.08 -2.96
CA LEU A 30 -7.16 -5.31 -1.75
C LEU A 30 -7.98 -4.03 -1.68
N ASN A 31 -8.15 -3.35 -2.82
CA ASN A 31 -8.91 -2.11 -2.87
C ASN A 31 -10.38 -2.33 -2.53
N SER A 32 -10.92 -3.50 -2.84
CA SER A 32 -12.32 -3.81 -2.53
C SER A 32 -12.59 -3.87 -1.04
N ARG A 33 -11.55 -3.89 -0.22
CA ARG A 33 -11.65 -4.02 1.23
C ARG A 33 -11.41 -2.70 1.95
N THR A 34 -11.29 -1.61 1.22
CA THR A 34 -11.03 -0.30 1.81
C THR A 34 -11.90 0.75 1.10
N PRO A 35 -12.25 1.86 1.78
CA PRO A 35 -12.96 2.93 1.09
C PRO A 35 -12.07 3.81 0.22
N HIS A 36 -10.75 3.62 0.28
CA HIS A 36 -9.82 4.46 -0.48
C HIS A 36 -9.96 4.22 -1.98
N ARG A 37 -9.79 5.30 -2.75
CA ARG A 37 -9.88 5.24 -4.20
C ARG A 37 -8.74 4.43 -4.82
N PHE A 38 -7.51 4.58 -4.29
CA PHE A 38 -6.31 4.02 -4.91
C PHE A 38 -5.68 2.94 -4.06
N THR A 39 -5.11 1.93 -4.72
CA THR A 39 -4.23 0.94 -4.09
C THR A 39 -3.01 0.79 -5.00
N GLY A 40 -1.83 0.96 -4.45
CA GLY A 40 -0.61 0.94 -5.26
C GLY A 40 0.55 0.21 -4.62
N VAL A 41 1.49 -0.17 -5.47
CA VAL A 41 2.79 -0.72 -5.05
C VAL A 41 3.86 0.26 -5.53
N TYR A 42 4.70 0.68 -4.60
CA TYR A 42 5.76 1.65 -4.87
C TYR A 42 7.10 1.10 -4.44
N LYS A 43 8.13 1.49 -5.18
CA LYS A 43 9.51 1.09 -4.88
C LYS A 43 10.31 2.33 -4.47
N TYR A 44 11.09 2.18 -3.41
CA TYR A 44 12.02 3.23 -3.00
C TYR A 44 13.19 3.31 -3.98
N ASP A 45 13.38 4.49 -4.54
CA ASP A 45 14.47 4.76 -5.48
C ASP A 45 14.89 6.21 -5.25
N ASP A 46 15.43 6.46 -4.06
CA ASP A 46 15.74 7.79 -3.55
C ASP A 46 16.49 8.63 -4.58
N PRO A 47 16.07 9.86 -4.87
CA PRO A 47 15.04 10.65 -4.16
C PRO A 47 13.62 10.47 -4.68
N THR A 48 13.39 9.46 -5.49
CA THR A 48 12.09 9.22 -6.16
C THR A 48 11.40 8.02 -5.54
N LEU A 49 10.10 8.11 -5.41
CA LEU A 49 9.24 6.97 -5.11
C LEU A 49 8.62 6.53 -6.43
N ARG A 50 8.95 5.33 -6.89
CA ARG A 50 8.49 4.85 -8.19
C ARG A 50 7.24 4.02 -8.06
N ASN A 51 6.22 4.34 -8.84
CA ASN A 51 5.02 3.51 -8.91
C ASN A 51 5.28 2.31 -9.82
N LEU A 52 5.05 1.11 -9.29
CA LEU A 52 5.19 -0.11 -10.07
C LEU A 52 3.86 -0.57 -10.63
N VAL A 53 2.78 -0.49 -9.83
CA VAL A 53 1.44 -0.86 -10.25
C VAL A 53 0.46 0.02 -9.47
N LEU A 54 -0.61 0.44 -10.13
CA LEU A 54 -1.66 1.23 -9.50
C LEU A 54 -3.03 0.69 -9.89
N TYR A 55 -3.90 0.49 -8.91
CA TYR A 55 -5.31 0.28 -9.12
C TYR A 55 -6.06 1.54 -8.70
N ASP A 56 -6.81 2.13 -9.64
CA ASP A 56 -7.65 3.30 -9.40
C ASP A 56 -9.09 2.86 -9.61
N SER A 57 -9.89 2.86 -8.54
CA SER A 57 -11.26 2.39 -8.63
C SER A 57 -12.14 3.24 -9.53
N TYR A 58 -11.73 4.49 -9.81
CA TYR A 58 -12.45 5.36 -10.74
C TYR A 58 -12.05 5.08 -12.19
N HIS A 59 -10.86 4.55 -12.41
CA HIS A 59 -10.33 4.26 -13.74
C HIS A 59 -9.61 2.91 -13.71
N PRO A 60 -10.36 1.81 -13.57
CA PRO A 60 -9.75 0.49 -13.35
C PRO A 60 -8.94 -0.03 -14.52
N GLU A 61 -9.06 0.61 -15.69
CA GLU A 61 -8.25 0.24 -16.86
C GLU A 61 -6.79 0.71 -16.75
N LEU A 62 -6.50 1.67 -15.88
CA LEU A 62 -5.12 2.13 -15.68
C LEU A 62 -4.33 1.09 -14.88
N LEU A 63 -3.08 0.86 -15.30
CA LEU A 63 -2.22 -0.15 -14.66
C LEU A 63 -1.10 0.47 -13.86
N ILE A 64 -0.67 1.67 -14.21
CA ILE A 64 0.47 2.35 -13.61
C ILE A 64 0.09 3.80 -13.33
N GLY A 65 0.55 4.32 -12.20
CA GLY A 65 0.39 5.72 -11.85
C GLY A 65 1.70 6.48 -12.01
N GLU A 66 1.76 7.64 -11.38
CA GLU A 66 2.92 8.52 -11.50
C GLU A 66 3.91 8.30 -10.37
N ASP A 67 5.18 8.49 -10.66
CA ASP A 67 6.21 8.56 -9.64
C ASP A 67 6.08 9.87 -8.86
N ALA A 68 6.67 9.92 -7.68
CA ALA A 68 6.62 11.13 -6.84
C ALA A 68 7.95 11.32 -6.13
N PRO A 69 8.27 12.57 -5.74
CA PRO A 69 9.45 12.78 -4.87
C PRO A 69 9.20 12.14 -3.51
N MET A 70 10.19 11.42 -2.99
CA MET A 70 10.07 10.76 -1.68
C MET A 70 9.58 11.71 -0.60
N VAL A 71 10.11 12.94 -0.58
CA VAL A 71 9.78 13.91 0.47
C VAL A 71 8.31 14.36 0.45
N ALA A 72 7.60 14.12 -0.65
CA ALA A 72 6.20 14.50 -0.79
C ALA A 72 5.27 13.31 -0.61
N THR A 73 5.72 12.25 0.06
CA THR A 73 4.94 11.02 0.19
C THR A 73 4.91 10.52 1.63
N TYR A 74 3.79 9.91 2.02
CA TYR A 74 3.70 9.22 3.30
C TYR A 74 4.47 7.91 3.27
N CYS A 75 4.74 7.36 2.09
CA CYS A 75 5.57 6.16 1.96
C CYS A 75 6.96 6.36 2.55
N SER A 76 7.46 7.60 2.53
CA SER A 76 8.75 7.90 3.15
C SER A 76 8.73 7.65 4.65
N LEU A 77 7.57 7.82 5.30
CA LEU A 77 7.43 7.57 6.74
C LEU A 77 7.30 6.08 7.03
N VAL A 78 6.68 5.34 6.11
CA VAL A 78 6.53 3.89 6.25
C VAL A 78 7.90 3.22 6.32
N LYS A 79 8.88 3.79 5.63
CA LYS A 79 10.23 3.23 5.59
C LYS A 79 10.82 3.04 6.99
N SER A 80 10.52 3.95 7.92
CA SER A 80 11.04 3.88 9.28
C SER A 80 10.00 3.40 10.29
N HIS A 81 8.72 3.40 9.94
CA HIS A 81 7.66 3.04 10.88
C HIS A 81 7.01 1.68 10.59
N GLU A 82 7.32 1.08 9.45
CA GLU A 82 6.83 -0.22 8.96
C GLU A 82 5.38 -0.20 8.52
N LYS A 83 4.52 0.58 9.16
CA LYS A 83 3.12 0.75 8.75
C LYS A 83 2.63 2.10 9.23
N LEU A 84 1.61 2.62 8.53
CA LEU A 84 1.12 3.95 8.83
C LEU A 84 -0.33 4.07 8.37
N GLU A 85 -1.17 4.68 9.20
CA GLU A 85 -2.54 5.00 8.81
C GLU A 85 -2.81 6.45 9.13
N ILE A 86 -3.28 7.19 8.13
CA ILE A 86 -3.64 8.60 8.24
C ILE A 86 -5.06 8.74 7.71
N ASN A 87 -6.00 9.13 8.58
CA ASN A 87 -7.39 9.30 8.16
C ASN A 87 -7.65 10.67 7.55
N ASP A 88 -6.97 11.68 8.04
CA ASP A 88 -7.14 13.06 7.56
C ASP A 88 -5.83 13.82 7.82
N SER A 89 -5.05 14.01 6.78
CA SER A 89 -3.74 14.66 6.90
C SER A 89 -3.86 16.11 7.31
N LEU A 90 -5.01 16.74 7.09
CA LEU A 90 -5.21 18.13 7.46
C LEU A 90 -5.33 18.30 8.97
N GLU A 91 -5.64 17.22 9.69
CA GLU A 91 -5.78 17.23 11.14
C GLU A 91 -4.72 16.39 11.85
N ASP A 92 -3.95 15.60 11.12
CA ASP A 92 -2.98 14.67 11.71
C ASP A 92 -1.65 15.39 11.95
N LYS A 93 -1.33 15.57 13.22
CA LYS A 93 -0.16 16.36 13.61
C LYS A 93 1.16 15.73 13.20
N ARG A 94 1.16 14.43 12.93
CA ARG A 94 2.37 13.74 12.48
C ARG A 94 2.84 14.21 11.12
N VAL A 95 1.90 14.66 10.28
CA VAL A 95 2.19 15.00 8.88
C VAL A 95 1.76 16.40 8.49
N LYS A 96 0.86 17.03 9.24
CA LYS A 96 0.34 18.33 8.89
C LYS A 96 1.46 19.37 8.80
N GLY A 97 1.60 19.99 7.64
CA GLY A 97 2.64 20.98 7.39
C GLY A 97 4.04 20.40 7.21
N ILE A 98 4.17 19.07 7.28
CA ILE A 98 5.47 18.38 7.13
C ILE A 98 5.54 17.70 5.78
N ILE A 99 4.51 16.92 5.44
CA ILE A 99 4.43 16.24 4.14
C ILE A 99 3.45 17.04 3.27
N ILE A 100 3.94 17.58 2.18
CA ILE A 100 3.13 18.40 1.28
C ILE A 100 2.73 17.54 0.09
N THR A 101 1.48 17.12 0.07
CA THR A 101 0.95 16.23 -0.95
C THR A 101 -0.57 16.43 -1.05
N PRO A 102 -1.18 16.19 -2.23
CA PRO A 102 -2.64 16.24 -2.33
C PRO A 102 -3.34 15.06 -1.67
N VAL A 103 -2.60 14.02 -1.28
CA VAL A 103 -3.18 12.85 -0.62
C VAL A 103 -3.61 13.22 0.79
N ILE A 104 -4.88 12.95 1.11
CA ILE A 104 -5.48 13.32 2.40
C ILE A 104 -5.57 12.12 3.34
N SER A 105 -5.86 10.93 2.82
CA SER A 105 -5.92 9.72 3.63
C SER A 105 -5.00 8.65 3.05
N TYR A 106 -4.45 7.81 3.93
CA TYR A 106 -3.40 6.88 3.55
C TYR A 106 -3.36 5.71 4.54
N CYS A 107 -3.12 4.51 4.01
CA CYS A 107 -2.87 3.33 4.82
C CYS A 107 -1.85 2.48 4.09
N GLY A 108 -0.66 2.32 4.66
CA GLY A 108 0.41 1.61 3.96
C GLY A 108 1.25 0.75 4.86
N VAL A 109 1.86 -0.28 4.27
CA VAL A 109 2.79 -1.16 4.96
C VAL A 109 4.06 -1.30 4.13
N LEU A 110 5.15 -1.61 4.83
CA LEU A 110 6.46 -1.77 4.23
C LEU A 110 6.54 -3.11 3.50
N ILE A 111 7.11 -3.07 2.30
CA ILE A 111 7.54 -4.29 1.59
C ILE A 111 9.04 -4.41 1.83
N ARG A 112 9.48 -5.58 2.32
CA ARG A 112 10.89 -5.86 2.54
C ARG A 112 11.41 -6.82 1.48
N ASP A 113 12.69 -6.69 1.15
CA ASP A 113 13.33 -7.63 0.25
C ASP A 113 13.74 -8.90 1.04
N ASN A 114 14.37 -9.83 0.35
CA ASN A 114 14.76 -11.13 0.95
C ASN A 114 15.76 -10.98 2.09
N GLU A 115 16.45 -9.85 2.16
CA GLU A 115 17.44 -9.59 3.21
C GLU A 115 16.85 -8.77 4.35
N GLY A 116 15.55 -8.48 4.28
CA GLY A 116 14.87 -7.71 5.30
C GLY A 116 14.98 -6.21 5.15
N ASN A 117 15.59 -5.74 4.07
CA ASN A 117 15.74 -4.30 3.83
C ASN A 117 14.49 -3.70 3.22
N PRO A 118 14.21 -2.42 3.49
CA PRO A 118 13.05 -1.75 2.87
C PRO A 118 13.17 -1.74 1.35
N PHE A 119 12.15 -2.26 0.70
CA PHE A 119 12.05 -2.27 -0.75
C PHE A 119 11.08 -1.20 -1.26
N GLY A 120 9.94 -1.09 -0.61
CA GLY A 120 8.89 -0.18 -1.01
C GLY A 120 7.67 -0.32 -0.15
N THR A 121 6.50 0.01 -0.70
CA THR A 121 5.23 -0.03 0.04
C THR A 121 4.13 -0.63 -0.80
N VAL A 122 3.16 -1.24 -0.12
CA VAL A 122 1.82 -1.43 -0.66
C VAL A 122 0.89 -0.56 0.17
N CYS A 123 0.06 0.25 -0.50
CA CYS A 123 -0.72 1.25 0.22
C CYS A 123 -2.05 1.52 -0.45
N HIS A 124 -3.01 1.96 0.38
CA HIS A 124 -4.28 2.54 -0.04
C HIS A 124 -4.19 4.04 0.21
N PHE A 125 -4.76 4.84 -0.69
CA PHE A 125 -4.78 6.29 -0.46
C PHE A 125 -5.91 6.96 -1.22
N ASP A 126 -6.25 8.18 -0.78
CA ASP A 126 -7.31 8.95 -1.40
C ASP A 126 -7.03 10.45 -1.23
N MET A 127 -7.68 11.25 -2.08
CA MET A 127 -7.59 12.70 -2.04
C MET A 127 -8.64 13.31 -1.13
N LYS A 128 -9.34 12.50 -0.35
CA LYS A 128 -10.32 12.94 0.64
C LYS A 128 -10.07 12.20 1.93
N ARG A 129 -10.59 12.73 3.03
CA ARG A 129 -10.42 12.08 4.33
C ARG A 129 -11.19 10.77 4.39
N CYS A 130 -10.70 9.85 5.20
CA CYS A 130 -11.37 8.60 5.51
C CYS A 130 -12.02 8.77 6.88
N GLN A 131 -13.36 8.72 6.94
CA GLN A 131 -14.08 9.02 8.17
C GLN A 131 -13.96 7.92 9.20
N GLU A 132 -13.71 6.69 8.74
CA GLU A 132 -13.57 5.55 9.63
C GLU A 132 -12.16 5.00 9.51
N ARG A 133 -11.67 4.42 10.60
CA ARG A 133 -10.39 3.72 10.54
C ARG A 133 -10.58 2.44 9.73
N PHE A 134 -9.68 2.22 8.80
CA PHE A 134 -9.76 1.07 7.91
C PHE A 134 -8.39 0.45 7.76
N SER A 135 -7.85 0.01 8.90
CA SER A 135 -6.55 -0.66 8.93
C SER A 135 -6.75 -2.14 8.65
N ASP A 136 -6.31 -2.58 7.50
CA ASP A 136 -6.30 -3.99 7.14
C ASP A 136 -4.86 -4.48 7.16
N PHE A 137 -4.13 -4.11 8.22
CA PHE A 137 -2.69 -4.30 8.26
C PHE A 137 -2.27 -5.76 8.17
N ASN A 138 -3.02 -6.66 8.84
CA ASN A 138 -2.63 -8.08 8.79
C ASN A 138 -2.66 -8.61 7.36
N LEU A 139 -3.73 -8.30 6.62
CA LEU A 139 -3.82 -8.71 5.23
C LEU A 139 -2.75 -8.03 4.38
N MET A 140 -2.55 -6.74 4.59
CA MET A 140 -1.57 -6.00 3.81
C MET A 140 -0.14 -6.50 4.06
N GLU A 141 0.18 -6.86 5.31
CA GLU A 141 1.51 -7.37 5.63
C GLU A 141 1.77 -8.72 4.99
N GLU A 142 0.76 -9.59 4.96
CA GLU A 142 0.89 -10.86 4.24
C GLU A 142 1.00 -10.62 2.74
N ALA A 143 0.19 -9.71 2.23
CA ALA A 143 0.23 -9.36 0.81
C ALA A 143 1.59 -8.80 0.41
N ALA A 144 2.21 -8.01 1.27
CA ALA A 144 3.52 -7.42 0.99
C ALA A 144 4.57 -8.48 0.69
N LYS A 145 4.55 -9.58 1.44
CA LYS A 145 5.48 -10.68 1.22
C LYS A 145 5.25 -11.34 -0.13
N LEU A 146 4.00 -11.58 -0.46
CA LEU A 146 3.65 -12.21 -1.74
C LEU A 146 3.96 -11.28 -2.91
N ILE A 147 3.76 -9.98 -2.74
CA ILE A 147 4.07 -9.00 -3.76
C ILE A 147 5.57 -9.02 -4.09
N PHE A 148 6.41 -8.99 -3.06
CA PHE A 148 7.85 -9.01 -3.31
C PHE A 148 8.26 -10.28 -4.04
N ASN A 149 7.75 -11.42 -3.62
CA ASN A 149 8.06 -12.69 -4.28
C ASN A 149 7.65 -12.67 -5.75
N LYS A 150 6.51 -12.06 -6.05
CA LYS A 150 6.04 -11.94 -7.43
C LYS A 150 6.96 -11.04 -8.27
N LEU A 151 7.42 -9.95 -7.69
CA LEU A 151 8.26 -8.99 -8.40
C LEU A 151 9.65 -9.55 -8.68
N GLU A 152 10.13 -10.48 -7.84
CA GLU A 152 11.44 -11.09 -8.01
C GLU A 152 11.49 -12.13 -9.14
N LYS A 153 10.36 -12.55 -9.67
CA LYS A 153 10.33 -13.59 -10.72
C LYS A 153 10.30 -13.02 -12.12
#